data_6b433844965c3c23e534a19532f08c11
#
_entry.id   6b433844965c3c23e534a19532f08c11
#
_cell.length_a   1.000
_cell.length_b   1.000
_cell.length_c   1.000
_cell.angle_alpha   90.00
_cell.angle_beta   90.00
_cell.angle_gamma   90.00
#
_symmetry.space_group_name_H-M   'P 1'
#
loop_
_entity.id
_entity.type
_entity.pdbx_description
1 polymer ?
#
loop_
_entity_poly.entity_id
_entity_poly.type
_entity_poly.pdbx_seq_one_letter_code
_entity_poly.pdbx_strand_id
1 'polypeptide(L)'
;MSMVEEAILVNGKKIVDAQRNYFNTGVTKSYDFRLKQLKLLKAAVEKHEKQIVDALYADLRKPALEAYATEHTITLADLDLAISNLSSWMKPERVPTPLFFMPGKSRIHSEPYGVTLTIAPWNYPFKNLIAPVIGALCAGNTMVLKPSELAPATSKAITDMVSEFFEPQYMTVVEGGVKETQELLDQEWDFIMFTGGTEIGRIIYQAAAKNLTPVALELGGKSPCIVDSDVNLEVAAKRICWGKFTNTGQICIAPDYIYVQKDIKAKFIELVKKNITEFFGADPKQSPDFGRIISNRHFNRIKNLIDGDVIVGGQTDESQKYIAPTVIDNVTPESKVMQEEIFGPIMPIMEYNTIDEVIGHINAGSKPLALYIFSNSSSFSDKIVTETSSGAVLINDVLVHAGHPHLPFGGVGNSGMGAYNGRISFDTYSHRKGVLTRSFMFDVKQRYAPATEKNTNFLKFAIRKLIG
;
A
#
# COMPACT_ATOMS: atom_id res chain seq x y z
N MET A 1 15.37 15.74 42.03
CA MET A 1 16.20 15.61 40.82
C MET A 1 15.77 14.29 40.16
N SER A 2 14.88 14.35 39.18
CA SER A 2 14.47 13.19 38.41
C SER A 2 15.59 12.84 37.43
N MET A 3 16.07 11.61 37.50
CA MET A 3 16.94 11.07 36.47
C MET A 3 16.10 11.03 35.17
N VAL A 4 16.43 11.91 34.26
CA VAL A 4 15.97 11.84 32.89
C VAL A 4 16.58 10.53 32.32
N GLU A 5 15.75 9.55 32.01
CA GLU A 5 16.17 8.40 31.20
C GLU A 5 16.85 8.96 29.94
N GLU A 6 18.17 8.80 29.85
CA GLU A 6 18.87 8.96 28.59
C GLU A 6 18.30 7.93 27.62
N ALA A 7 17.40 8.37 26.75
CA ALA A 7 16.93 7.56 25.65
C ALA A 7 18.16 7.09 24.88
N ILE A 8 18.42 5.78 24.86
CA ILE A 8 19.48 5.18 24.07
C ILE A 8 19.20 5.58 22.62
N LEU A 9 19.99 6.53 22.11
CA LEU A 9 19.89 6.97 20.72
C LEU A 9 20.07 5.74 19.80
N VAL A 10 19.10 5.54 18.92
CA VAL A 10 19.23 4.53 17.85
C VAL A 10 20.48 4.85 17.05
N ASN A 11 21.40 3.92 16.96
CA ASN A 11 22.57 4.09 16.10
C ASN A 11 22.26 3.52 14.71
N GLY A 12 21.60 4.32 13.88
CA GLY A 12 21.19 3.95 12.53
C GLY A 12 22.36 3.45 11.68
N LYS A 13 23.51 4.11 11.77
CA LYS A 13 24.72 3.70 11.04
C LYS A 13 25.18 2.29 11.41
N LYS A 14 25.24 1.97 12.70
CA LYS A 14 25.65 0.63 13.16
C LYS A 14 24.71 -0.45 12.65
N ILE A 15 23.38 -0.16 12.62
CA ILE A 15 22.38 -1.09 12.12
C ILE A 15 22.59 -1.35 10.63
N VAL A 16 22.71 -0.28 9.83
CA VAL A 16 22.90 -0.40 8.37
C VAL A 16 24.20 -1.09 8.03
N ASP A 17 25.31 -0.74 8.71
CA ASP A 17 26.62 -1.39 8.50
C ASP A 17 26.56 -2.90 8.81
N ALA A 18 25.88 -3.31 9.88
CA ALA A 18 25.73 -4.72 10.24
C ALA A 18 24.92 -5.49 9.16
N GLN A 19 23.80 -4.91 8.70
CA GLN A 19 23.00 -5.51 7.65
C GLN A 19 23.72 -5.56 6.31
N ARG A 20 24.47 -4.52 5.95
CA ARG A 20 25.27 -4.49 4.72
C ARG A 20 26.36 -5.52 4.73
N ASN A 21 27.07 -5.69 5.87
CA ASN A 21 28.07 -6.74 6.03
C ASN A 21 27.42 -8.13 5.87
N TYR A 22 26.26 -8.36 6.48
CA TYR A 22 25.55 -9.62 6.34
C TYR A 22 25.09 -9.88 4.89
N PHE A 23 24.51 -8.89 4.24
CA PHE A 23 24.10 -8.97 2.83
C PHE A 23 25.29 -9.31 1.91
N ASN A 24 26.45 -8.69 2.15
CA ASN A 24 27.67 -8.90 1.35
C ASN A 24 28.26 -10.31 1.46
N THR A 25 27.88 -11.10 2.47
CA THR A 25 28.22 -12.54 2.52
C THR A 25 27.58 -13.32 1.38
N GLY A 26 26.52 -12.81 0.77
CA GLY A 26 25.77 -13.46 -0.30
C GLY A 26 24.81 -14.57 0.16
N VAL A 27 24.73 -14.85 1.46
CA VAL A 27 23.87 -15.92 2.01
C VAL A 27 22.39 -15.75 1.68
N THR A 28 21.89 -14.49 1.60
CA THR A 28 20.51 -14.17 1.30
C THR A 28 20.08 -14.47 -0.13
N LYS A 29 21.03 -14.75 -1.03
CA LYS A 29 20.77 -14.94 -2.47
C LYS A 29 20.21 -16.31 -2.82
N SER A 30 20.44 -17.33 -1.97
CA SER A 30 20.03 -18.71 -2.28
C SER A 30 18.51 -18.91 -2.09
N TYR A 31 17.94 -19.81 -2.90
CA TYR A 31 16.54 -20.21 -2.78
C TYR A 31 16.22 -20.80 -1.39
N ASP A 32 17.08 -21.71 -0.92
CA ASP A 32 16.87 -22.42 0.34
C ASP A 32 16.86 -21.47 1.53
N PHE A 33 17.75 -20.47 1.52
CA PHE A 33 17.76 -19.43 2.55
C PHE A 33 16.44 -18.64 2.56
N ARG A 34 16.02 -18.11 1.41
CA ARG A 34 14.80 -17.31 1.30
C ARG A 34 13.55 -18.11 1.69
N LEU A 35 13.45 -19.36 1.21
CA LEU A 35 12.34 -20.25 1.57
C LEU A 35 12.31 -20.52 3.09
N LYS A 36 13.49 -20.77 3.70
CA LYS A 36 13.59 -20.94 5.15
C LYS A 36 13.10 -19.69 5.90
N GLN A 37 13.50 -18.50 5.46
CA GLN A 37 13.11 -17.25 6.11
C GLN A 37 11.59 -16.96 5.97
N LEU A 38 11.00 -17.24 4.81
CA LEU A 38 9.54 -17.13 4.64
C LEU A 38 8.77 -18.07 5.55
N LYS A 39 9.21 -19.34 5.67
CA LYS A 39 8.60 -20.30 6.59
C LYS A 39 8.77 -19.87 8.05
N LEU A 40 9.90 -19.28 8.38
CA LEU A 40 10.18 -18.76 9.72
C LEU A 40 9.26 -17.57 10.04
N LEU A 41 9.06 -16.64 9.09
CA LEU A 41 8.12 -15.54 9.26
C LEU A 41 6.68 -16.05 9.41
N LYS A 42 6.28 -17.06 8.63
CA LYS A 42 4.96 -17.69 8.79
C LYS A 42 4.78 -18.26 10.20
N ALA A 43 5.74 -19.04 10.69
CA ALA A 43 5.71 -19.61 12.03
C ALA A 43 5.69 -18.53 13.14
N ALA A 44 6.41 -17.41 12.92
CA ALA A 44 6.40 -16.26 13.83
C ALA A 44 5.02 -15.61 13.90
N VAL A 45 4.37 -15.36 12.77
CA VAL A 45 3.02 -14.80 12.69
C VAL A 45 1.99 -15.71 13.34
N GLU A 46 2.04 -17.02 13.06
CA GLU A 46 1.16 -18.02 13.66
C GLU A 46 1.34 -18.09 15.19
N LYS A 47 2.57 -18.08 15.68
CA LYS A 47 2.87 -18.13 17.13
C LYS A 47 2.38 -16.89 17.87
N HIS A 48 2.48 -15.71 17.26
CA HIS A 48 2.12 -14.44 17.89
C HIS A 48 0.70 -13.97 17.58
N GLU A 49 -0.15 -14.82 17.00
CA GLU A 49 -1.53 -14.51 16.60
C GLU A 49 -2.29 -13.74 17.67
N LYS A 50 -2.39 -14.32 18.89
CA LYS A 50 -3.13 -13.68 19.99
C LYS A 50 -2.55 -12.33 20.37
N GLN A 51 -1.22 -12.23 20.48
CA GLN A 51 -0.54 -11.00 20.85
C GLN A 51 -0.79 -9.88 19.81
N ILE A 52 -0.77 -10.23 18.53
CA ILE A 52 -1.05 -9.29 17.43
C ILE A 52 -2.50 -8.79 17.50
N VAL A 53 -3.47 -9.69 17.66
CA VAL A 53 -4.90 -9.33 17.71
C VAL A 53 -5.21 -8.48 18.96
N ASP A 54 -4.67 -8.85 20.11
CA ASP A 54 -4.83 -8.06 21.35
C ASP A 54 -4.19 -6.66 21.22
N ALA A 55 -3.04 -6.54 20.55
CA ALA A 55 -2.36 -5.29 20.31
C ALA A 55 -3.17 -4.36 19.37
N LEU A 56 -3.74 -4.91 18.30
CA LEU A 56 -4.62 -4.17 17.39
C LEU A 56 -5.89 -3.66 18.11
N TYR A 57 -6.41 -4.45 19.04
CA TYR A 57 -7.51 -3.99 19.88
C TYR A 57 -7.08 -2.89 20.86
N ALA A 58 -5.90 -3.01 21.47
CA ALA A 58 -5.38 -2.00 22.39
C ALA A 58 -5.14 -0.64 21.71
N ASP A 59 -4.60 -0.64 20.51
CA ASP A 59 -4.27 0.59 19.77
C ASP A 59 -5.50 1.25 19.12
N LEU A 60 -6.36 0.46 18.46
CA LEU A 60 -7.45 0.93 17.59
C LEU A 60 -8.84 0.51 18.08
N ARG A 61 -8.93 -0.32 19.11
CA ARG A 61 -10.14 -1.07 19.47
C ARG A 61 -10.70 -1.84 18.25
N LYS A 62 -9.81 -2.33 17.39
CA LYS A 62 -10.17 -3.07 16.19
C LYS A 62 -10.83 -4.38 16.57
N PRO A 63 -12.05 -4.69 16.07
CA PRO A 63 -12.72 -5.97 16.34
C PRO A 63 -11.87 -7.16 15.89
N ALA A 64 -11.96 -8.28 16.64
CA ALA A 64 -11.16 -9.48 16.32
C ALA A 64 -11.42 -9.97 14.89
N LEU A 65 -12.69 -10.01 14.45
CA LEU A 65 -13.05 -10.39 13.08
C LEU A 65 -12.32 -9.52 12.05
N GLU A 66 -12.29 -8.21 12.27
CA GLU A 66 -11.62 -7.27 11.38
C GLU A 66 -10.10 -7.44 11.44
N ALA A 67 -9.51 -7.61 12.62
CA ALA A 67 -8.08 -7.87 12.79
C ALA A 67 -7.64 -9.13 12.04
N TYR A 68 -8.42 -10.22 12.12
CA TYR A 68 -8.16 -11.44 11.36
C TYR A 68 -8.29 -11.22 9.85
N ALA A 69 -9.42 -10.65 9.40
CA ALA A 69 -9.72 -10.52 7.98
C ALA A 69 -8.79 -9.56 7.24
N THR A 70 -8.30 -8.51 7.92
CA THR A 70 -7.59 -7.41 7.26
C THR A 70 -6.11 -7.33 7.58
N GLU A 71 -5.64 -8.03 8.64
CA GLU A 71 -4.22 -7.97 9.02
C GLU A 71 -3.59 -9.36 9.20
N HIS A 72 -4.09 -10.19 10.13
CA HIS A 72 -3.43 -11.45 10.44
C HIS A 72 -3.58 -12.52 9.36
N THR A 73 -4.81 -12.97 9.08
CA THR A 73 -5.05 -14.10 8.17
C THR A 73 -4.67 -13.77 6.73
N ILE A 74 -4.89 -12.53 6.30
CA ILE A 74 -4.49 -12.10 4.96
C ILE A 74 -2.96 -12.08 4.80
N THR A 75 -2.21 -11.77 5.87
CA THR A 75 -0.74 -11.86 5.87
C THR A 75 -0.26 -13.31 5.77
N LEU A 76 -0.94 -14.25 6.42
CA LEU A 76 -0.65 -15.68 6.26
C LEU A 76 -0.92 -16.17 4.82
N ALA A 77 -2.00 -15.68 4.19
CA ALA A 77 -2.29 -16.00 2.79
C ALA A 77 -1.21 -15.46 1.83
N ASP A 78 -0.71 -14.24 2.08
CA ASP A 78 0.41 -13.65 1.32
C ASP A 78 1.70 -14.47 1.48
N LEU A 79 1.98 -14.98 2.69
CA LEU A 79 3.11 -15.87 2.97
C LEU A 79 2.97 -17.22 2.26
N ASP A 80 1.80 -17.83 2.29
CA ASP A 80 1.54 -19.10 1.59
C ASP A 80 1.71 -18.97 0.07
N LEU A 81 1.22 -17.86 -0.48
CA LEU A 81 1.43 -17.53 -1.89
C LEU A 81 2.94 -17.39 -2.21
N ALA A 82 3.67 -16.65 -1.39
CA ALA A 82 5.10 -16.42 -1.58
C ALA A 82 5.90 -17.73 -1.49
N ILE A 83 5.64 -18.54 -0.46
CA ILE A 83 6.28 -19.86 -0.27
C ILE A 83 6.05 -20.77 -1.48
N SER A 84 4.81 -20.83 -1.97
CA SER A 84 4.43 -21.68 -3.09
C SER A 84 5.03 -21.24 -4.42
N ASN A 85 5.31 -19.96 -4.61
CA ASN A 85 5.71 -19.39 -5.88
C ASN A 85 7.18 -18.92 -5.95
N LEU A 86 7.90 -18.88 -4.83
CA LEU A 86 9.27 -18.34 -4.75
C LEU A 86 10.21 -18.92 -5.82
N SER A 87 10.19 -20.24 -6.02
CA SER A 87 11.05 -20.90 -7.00
C SER A 87 10.78 -20.43 -8.43
N SER A 88 9.52 -20.13 -8.73
CA SER A 88 9.09 -19.58 -10.02
C SER A 88 9.53 -18.14 -10.20
N TRP A 89 9.35 -17.30 -9.16
CA TRP A 89 9.70 -15.88 -9.20
C TRP A 89 11.20 -15.63 -9.33
N MET A 90 12.02 -16.48 -8.72
CA MET A 90 13.48 -16.39 -8.79
C MET A 90 14.08 -16.86 -10.13
N LYS A 91 13.30 -17.55 -10.98
CA LYS A 91 13.81 -17.99 -12.30
C LYS A 91 14.06 -16.80 -13.21
N PRO A 92 15.21 -16.78 -13.91
CA PRO A 92 15.45 -15.77 -14.94
C PRO A 92 14.35 -15.79 -16.00
N GLU A 93 13.77 -14.64 -16.26
CA GLU A 93 12.77 -14.44 -17.30
C GLU A 93 13.45 -14.48 -18.68
N ARG A 94 13.00 -15.36 -19.56
CA ARG A 94 13.48 -15.40 -20.95
C ARG A 94 12.74 -14.37 -21.76
N VAL A 95 13.48 -13.56 -22.49
CA VAL A 95 12.91 -12.57 -23.40
C VAL A 95 13.36 -12.84 -24.83
N PRO A 96 12.60 -12.42 -25.86
CA PRO A 96 12.99 -12.57 -27.25
C PRO A 96 14.38 -12.01 -27.54
N THR A 97 15.17 -12.72 -28.32
CA THR A 97 16.49 -12.26 -28.79
C THR A 97 16.35 -11.92 -30.28
N PRO A 98 16.39 -10.64 -30.68
CA PRO A 98 16.32 -10.24 -32.09
C PRO A 98 17.41 -10.88 -32.94
N LEU A 99 17.13 -11.13 -34.23
CA LEU A 99 18.06 -11.82 -35.16
C LEU A 99 19.44 -11.17 -35.24
N PHE A 100 19.52 -9.86 -35.08
CA PHE A 100 20.80 -9.13 -35.05
C PHE A 100 21.75 -9.61 -33.95
N PHE A 101 21.20 -10.11 -32.83
CA PHE A 101 21.99 -10.60 -31.70
C PHE A 101 22.21 -12.13 -31.71
N MET A 102 21.68 -12.79 -32.73
CA MET A 102 21.87 -14.25 -32.88
C MET A 102 23.27 -14.60 -33.45
N PRO A 103 23.83 -15.78 -33.10
CA PRO A 103 23.35 -16.73 -32.10
C PRO A 103 23.57 -16.19 -30.69
N GLY A 104 22.46 -16.09 -29.92
CA GLY A 104 22.49 -15.55 -28.56
C GLY A 104 21.26 -15.92 -27.76
N LYS A 105 21.26 -15.55 -26.48
CA LYS A 105 20.14 -15.74 -25.55
C LYS A 105 19.99 -14.50 -24.67
N SER A 106 18.78 -13.98 -24.58
CA SER A 106 18.43 -12.85 -23.73
C SER A 106 17.58 -13.28 -22.54
N ARG A 107 17.89 -12.75 -21.38
CA ARG A 107 17.14 -13.02 -20.15
C ARG A 107 17.24 -11.84 -19.19
N ILE A 108 16.28 -11.74 -18.28
CA ILE A 108 16.26 -10.78 -17.19
C ILE A 108 16.48 -11.56 -15.88
N HIS A 109 17.42 -11.14 -15.08
CA HIS A 109 17.66 -11.64 -13.73
C HIS A 109 17.16 -10.64 -12.72
N SER A 110 16.28 -11.08 -11.81
CA SER A 110 15.93 -10.31 -10.62
C SER A 110 17.00 -10.56 -9.55
N GLU A 111 17.61 -9.49 -9.05
CA GLU A 111 18.58 -9.54 -7.95
C GLU A 111 18.14 -8.57 -6.84
N PRO A 112 18.40 -8.89 -5.55
CA PRO A 112 18.07 -8.01 -4.44
C PRO A 112 18.78 -6.68 -4.58
N TYR A 113 18.13 -5.60 -4.13
CA TYR A 113 18.78 -4.30 -4.01
C TYR A 113 19.89 -4.32 -2.95
N GLY A 114 19.61 -4.82 -1.75
CA GLY A 114 20.57 -4.86 -0.65
C GLY A 114 19.94 -4.68 0.72
N VAL A 115 20.26 -3.58 1.40
CA VAL A 115 19.72 -3.21 2.70
C VAL A 115 18.49 -2.31 2.50
N THR A 116 17.34 -2.73 3.00
CA THR A 116 16.06 -2.02 2.78
C THR A 116 15.45 -1.48 4.06
N LEU A 117 14.80 -0.33 3.96
CA LEU A 117 14.02 0.27 5.02
C LEU A 117 12.53 0.20 4.67
N THR A 118 11.72 -0.31 5.60
CA THR A 118 10.26 -0.31 5.49
C THR A 118 9.66 0.50 6.62
N ILE A 119 8.94 1.58 6.29
CA ILE A 119 8.27 2.47 7.25
C ILE A 119 6.77 2.34 7.05
N ALA A 120 6.05 1.94 8.11
CA ALA A 120 4.62 1.66 8.04
C ALA A 120 3.78 2.60 8.93
N PRO A 121 2.50 2.85 8.55
CA PRO A 121 1.58 3.68 9.30
C PRO A 121 0.91 2.91 10.45
N TRP A 122 0.06 3.61 11.17
CA TRP A 122 -0.65 3.14 12.35
C TRP A 122 -2.02 2.51 12.09
N ASN A 123 -2.61 2.66 10.89
CA ASN A 123 -4.00 2.26 10.63
C ASN A 123 -4.19 0.75 10.36
N TYR A 124 -3.23 0.14 9.71
CA TYR A 124 -3.04 -1.30 9.56
C TYR A 124 -1.59 -1.63 9.94
N PRO A 125 -1.24 -1.44 11.21
CA PRO A 125 0.16 -1.38 11.63
C PRO A 125 0.92 -2.69 11.45
N PHE A 126 0.23 -3.82 11.51
CA PHE A 126 0.81 -5.13 11.26
C PHE A 126 0.93 -5.43 9.77
N LYS A 127 -0.19 -5.40 9.03
CA LYS A 127 -0.19 -5.77 7.61
C LYS A 127 0.67 -4.84 6.75
N ASN A 128 0.55 -3.53 6.94
CA ASN A 128 1.30 -2.56 6.11
C ASN A 128 2.81 -2.59 6.36
N LEU A 129 3.26 -3.20 7.46
CA LEU A 129 4.68 -3.45 7.70
C LEU A 129 5.10 -4.82 7.16
N ILE A 130 4.35 -5.88 7.44
CA ILE A 130 4.76 -7.26 7.14
C ILE A 130 4.55 -7.64 5.67
N ALA A 131 3.50 -7.15 5.01
CA ALA A 131 3.27 -7.48 3.59
C ALA A 131 4.41 -7.01 2.65
N PRO A 132 4.97 -5.79 2.76
CA PRO A 132 6.17 -5.41 2.03
C PRO A 132 7.40 -6.25 2.40
N VAL A 133 7.55 -6.62 3.68
CA VAL A 133 8.64 -7.48 4.17
C VAL A 133 8.65 -8.84 3.48
N ILE A 134 7.48 -9.43 3.22
CA ILE A 134 7.38 -10.68 2.45
C ILE A 134 8.03 -10.52 1.07
N GLY A 135 7.79 -9.40 0.38
CA GLY A 135 8.43 -9.08 -0.89
C GLY A 135 9.96 -8.94 -0.78
N ALA A 136 10.43 -8.23 0.25
CA ALA A 136 11.85 -8.04 0.51
C ALA A 136 12.57 -9.37 0.81
N LEU A 137 11.94 -10.27 1.59
CA LEU A 137 12.41 -11.64 1.84
C LEU A 137 12.50 -12.45 0.55
N CYS A 138 11.46 -12.44 -0.28
CA CYS A 138 11.42 -13.13 -1.56
C CYS A 138 12.56 -12.67 -2.48
N ALA A 139 12.83 -11.37 -2.52
CA ALA A 139 13.89 -10.79 -3.32
C ALA A 139 15.31 -11.07 -2.76
N GLY A 140 15.43 -11.33 -1.44
CA GLY A 140 16.68 -11.66 -0.77
C GLY A 140 17.42 -10.45 -0.19
N ASN A 141 16.68 -9.41 0.19
CA ASN A 141 17.22 -8.23 0.89
C ASN A 141 17.41 -8.49 2.38
N THR A 142 18.20 -7.64 3.04
CA THR A 142 18.16 -7.43 4.49
C THR A 142 17.23 -6.27 4.81
N MET A 143 16.68 -6.21 6.03
CA MET A 143 15.55 -5.32 6.30
C MET A 143 15.62 -4.64 7.66
N VAL A 144 15.38 -3.34 7.65
CA VAL A 144 15.06 -2.55 8.84
C VAL A 144 13.60 -2.14 8.78
N LEU A 145 12.84 -2.45 9.83
CA LEU A 145 11.42 -2.21 9.95
C LEU A 145 11.18 -1.05 10.92
N LYS A 146 10.42 -0.06 10.50
CA LYS A 146 10.05 1.09 11.33
C LYS A 146 8.52 1.15 11.47
N PRO A 147 7.93 0.49 12.49
CA PRO A 147 6.51 0.63 12.79
C PRO A 147 6.18 2.05 13.29
N SER A 148 4.89 2.38 13.30
CA SER A 148 4.44 3.68 13.78
C SER A 148 4.38 3.75 15.30
N GLU A 149 4.89 4.84 15.86
CA GLU A 149 4.81 5.18 17.29
C GLU A 149 3.38 5.46 17.77
N LEU A 150 2.45 5.71 16.82
CA LEU A 150 1.04 5.91 17.16
C LEU A 150 0.29 4.60 17.47
N ALA A 151 0.87 3.46 17.09
CA ALA A 151 0.34 2.12 17.40
C ALA A 151 1.34 1.35 18.29
N PRO A 152 1.58 1.79 19.54
CA PRO A 152 2.67 1.28 20.38
C PRO A 152 2.51 -0.18 20.77
N ALA A 153 1.30 -0.66 21.01
CA ALA A 153 1.07 -2.06 21.36
C ALA A 153 1.42 -2.99 20.19
N THR A 154 1.00 -2.62 18.97
CA THR A 154 1.31 -3.39 17.76
C THR A 154 2.80 -3.28 17.41
N SER A 155 3.41 -2.10 17.57
CA SER A 155 4.85 -1.92 17.41
C SER A 155 5.65 -2.88 18.30
N LYS A 156 5.28 -2.95 19.59
CA LYS A 156 5.89 -3.87 20.55
C LYS A 156 5.67 -5.34 20.17
N ALA A 157 4.46 -5.72 19.76
CA ALA A 157 4.17 -7.09 19.35
C ALA A 157 5.02 -7.53 18.14
N ILE A 158 5.21 -6.63 17.18
CA ILE A 158 6.08 -6.87 16.01
C ILE A 158 7.55 -6.97 16.44
N THR A 159 8.00 -6.09 17.34
CA THR A 159 9.38 -6.11 17.85
C THR A 159 9.68 -7.43 18.56
N ASP A 160 8.78 -7.90 19.41
CA ASP A 160 8.92 -9.18 20.12
C ASP A 160 8.98 -10.34 19.12
N MET A 161 8.04 -10.37 18.17
CA MET A 161 7.98 -11.39 17.13
C MET A 161 9.26 -11.44 16.29
N VAL A 162 9.74 -10.31 15.81
CA VAL A 162 10.93 -10.26 14.96
C VAL A 162 12.19 -10.62 15.76
N SER A 163 12.33 -10.10 16.97
CA SER A 163 13.51 -10.35 17.82
C SER A 163 13.62 -11.81 18.26
N GLU A 164 12.51 -12.52 18.37
CA GLU A 164 12.50 -13.95 18.71
C GLU A 164 12.95 -14.85 17.55
N PHE A 165 12.61 -14.47 16.32
CA PHE A 165 12.74 -15.36 15.16
C PHE A 165 13.88 -15.01 14.22
N PHE A 166 14.39 -13.76 14.25
CA PHE A 166 15.37 -13.30 13.26
C PHE A 166 16.60 -12.68 13.90
N GLU A 167 17.74 -12.93 13.26
CA GLU A 167 18.99 -12.28 13.61
C GLU A 167 18.97 -10.80 13.25
N PRO A 168 19.40 -9.88 14.14
CA PRO A 168 19.29 -8.42 13.90
C PRO A 168 20.02 -7.94 12.65
N GLN A 169 21.13 -8.59 12.25
CA GLN A 169 21.85 -8.26 11.05
C GLN A 169 21.11 -8.67 9.76
N TYR A 170 20.03 -9.44 9.86
CA TYR A 170 19.18 -9.82 8.73
C TYR A 170 17.87 -9.06 8.71
N MET A 171 17.16 -9.03 9.84
CA MET A 171 15.91 -8.31 10.02
C MET A 171 15.86 -7.73 11.43
N THR A 172 15.61 -6.42 11.54
CA THR A 172 15.49 -5.75 12.84
C THR A 172 14.37 -4.72 12.82
N VAL A 173 13.79 -4.46 14.00
CA VAL A 173 12.78 -3.42 14.20
C VAL A 173 13.41 -2.26 14.95
N VAL A 174 13.13 -1.04 14.51
CA VAL A 174 13.48 0.20 15.19
C VAL A 174 12.19 0.88 15.61
N GLU A 175 11.88 0.82 16.89
CA GLU A 175 10.78 1.57 17.49
C GLU A 175 11.17 3.04 17.65
N GLY A 176 10.19 3.91 17.86
CA GLY A 176 10.40 5.34 18.09
C GLY A 176 9.60 6.22 17.14
N GLY A 177 9.78 7.52 17.27
CA GLY A 177 9.01 8.53 16.57
C GLY A 177 9.79 9.22 15.43
N VAL A 178 9.57 10.53 15.34
CA VAL A 178 10.15 11.38 14.27
C VAL A 178 11.67 11.37 14.33
N LYS A 179 12.27 11.42 15.54
CA LYS A 179 13.72 11.50 15.72
C LYS A 179 14.42 10.26 15.21
N GLU A 180 13.94 9.08 15.58
CA GLU A 180 14.49 7.79 15.15
C GLU A 180 14.29 7.60 13.64
N THR A 181 13.12 8.01 13.11
CA THR A 181 12.87 7.97 11.67
C THR A 181 13.85 8.86 10.90
N GLN A 182 14.15 10.07 11.43
CA GLN A 182 15.08 10.97 10.79
C GLN A 182 16.50 10.42 10.79
N GLU A 183 16.94 9.81 11.91
CA GLU A 183 18.24 9.15 11.98
C GLU A 183 18.38 7.98 10.98
N LEU A 184 17.30 7.20 10.78
CA LEU A 184 17.28 6.17 9.75
C LEU A 184 17.35 6.78 8.35
N LEU A 185 16.64 7.88 8.08
CA LEU A 185 16.65 8.54 6.76
C LEU A 185 17.98 9.22 6.42
N ASP A 186 18.81 9.50 7.41
CA ASP A 186 20.16 10.02 7.20
C ASP A 186 21.17 8.93 6.78
N GLN A 187 20.76 7.65 6.80
CA GLN A 187 21.60 6.53 6.37
C GLN A 187 21.42 6.24 4.85
N GLU A 188 22.38 5.49 4.30
CA GLU A 188 22.38 5.07 2.90
C GLU A 188 21.65 3.73 2.73
N TRP A 189 20.48 3.76 2.13
CA TRP A 189 19.64 2.61 1.84
C TRP A 189 19.70 2.22 0.38
N ASP A 190 19.52 0.93 0.10
CA ASP A 190 19.42 0.41 -1.27
C ASP A 190 17.99 0.40 -1.81
N PHE A 191 16.99 0.48 -0.91
CA PHE A 191 15.57 0.64 -1.22
C PHE A 191 14.79 1.13 0.01
N ILE A 192 13.80 2.02 -0.19
CA ILE A 192 12.89 2.46 0.87
C ILE A 192 11.44 2.19 0.45
N MET A 193 10.69 1.48 1.31
CA MET A 193 9.25 1.36 1.25
C MET A 193 8.62 2.23 2.33
N PHE A 194 7.69 3.08 1.94
CA PHE A 194 6.96 3.94 2.86
C PHE A 194 5.46 3.86 2.59
N THR A 195 4.67 3.66 3.64
CA THR A 195 3.22 3.83 3.61
C THR A 195 2.82 4.90 4.63
N GLY A 196 2.08 5.92 4.20
CA GLY A 196 1.66 7.02 5.08
C GLY A 196 1.08 8.23 4.34
N GLY A 197 1.03 9.37 5.01
CA GLY A 197 0.50 10.60 4.41
C GLY A 197 1.41 11.21 3.35
N THR A 198 0.82 11.87 2.35
CA THR A 198 1.52 12.44 1.18
C THR A 198 2.65 13.41 1.56
N GLU A 199 2.44 14.26 2.57
CA GLU A 199 3.47 15.22 2.98
C GLU A 199 4.70 14.53 3.58
N ILE A 200 4.51 13.48 4.37
CA ILE A 200 5.62 12.69 4.90
C ILE A 200 6.29 11.90 3.77
N GLY A 201 5.50 11.36 2.82
CA GLY A 201 6.05 10.70 1.62
C GLY A 201 7.00 11.60 0.83
N ARG A 202 6.70 12.91 0.71
CA ARG A 202 7.59 13.90 0.08
C ARG A 202 8.93 14.04 0.82
N ILE A 203 8.89 14.06 2.16
CA ILE A 203 10.10 14.11 3.00
C ILE A 203 10.95 12.85 2.80
N ILE A 204 10.32 11.67 2.81
CA ILE A 204 10.99 10.40 2.56
C ILE A 204 11.65 10.39 1.18
N TYR A 205 10.92 10.83 0.14
CA TYR A 205 11.44 10.88 -1.22
C TYR A 205 12.62 11.84 -1.37
N GLN A 206 12.56 13.02 -0.73
CA GLN A 206 13.67 13.96 -0.71
C GLN A 206 14.91 13.40 -0.01
N ALA A 207 14.73 12.66 1.09
CA ALA A 207 15.84 11.98 1.77
C ALA A 207 16.47 10.90 0.89
N ALA A 208 15.65 10.05 0.27
CA ALA A 208 16.10 9.00 -0.65
C ALA A 208 16.86 9.57 -1.87
N ALA A 209 16.41 10.70 -2.40
CA ALA A 209 17.02 11.35 -3.57
C ALA A 209 18.48 11.75 -3.35
N LYS A 210 18.92 12.03 -2.12
CA LYS A 210 20.33 12.37 -1.80
C LYS A 210 21.29 11.25 -2.22
N ASN A 211 20.86 9.99 -2.09
CA ASN A 211 21.67 8.80 -2.38
C ASN A 211 21.20 8.05 -3.63
N LEU A 212 20.27 8.64 -4.42
CA LEU A 212 19.62 7.98 -5.58
C LEU A 212 18.93 6.66 -5.19
N THR A 213 18.49 6.54 -3.96
CA THR A 213 17.80 5.36 -3.44
C THR A 213 16.43 5.21 -4.11
N PRO A 214 16.12 4.10 -4.77
CA PRO A 214 14.78 3.83 -5.27
C PRO A 214 13.78 3.69 -4.14
N VAL A 215 12.54 4.12 -4.38
CA VAL A 215 11.47 4.11 -3.39
C VAL A 215 10.18 3.50 -3.94
N ALA A 216 9.37 2.92 -3.05
CA ALA A 216 7.94 2.74 -3.27
C ALA A 216 7.19 3.51 -2.18
N LEU A 217 6.22 4.32 -2.59
CA LEU A 217 5.45 5.20 -1.72
C LEU A 217 3.97 4.88 -1.87
N GLU A 218 3.36 4.40 -0.80
CA GLU A 218 1.94 4.16 -0.69
C GLU A 218 1.33 5.29 0.14
N LEU A 219 0.62 6.17 -0.54
CA LEU A 219 0.12 7.40 0.07
C LEU A 219 -1.41 7.37 0.14
N GLY A 220 -2.03 8.48 0.50
CA GLY A 220 -3.47 8.59 0.62
C GLY A 220 -4.13 9.23 -0.60
N GLY A 221 -5.29 9.78 -0.35
CA GLY A 221 -6.06 10.53 -1.33
C GLY A 221 -7.55 10.44 -1.07
N LYS A 222 -8.33 11.32 -1.72
CA LYS A 222 -9.79 11.31 -1.60
C LYS A 222 -10.37 10.32 -2.62
N SER A 223 -10.59 9.07 -2.19
CA SER A 223 -11.11 7.99 -3.03
C SER A 223 -12.60 8.18 -3.32
N PRO A 224 -13.01 8.52 -4.56
CA PRO A 224 -14.41 8.70 -4.93
C PRO A 224 -15.16 7.36 -4.99
N CYS A 225 -16.44 7.39 -4.65
CA CYS A 225 -17.36 6.28 -4.86
C CYS A 225 -18.57 6.80 -5.65
N ILE A 226 -18.84 6.20 -6.80
CA ILE A 226 -19.87 6.63 -7.73
C ILE A 226 -20.96 5.56 -7.78
N VAL A 227 -22.21 5.97 -7.52
CA VAL A 227 -23.38 5.09 -7.52
C VAL A 227 -24.34 5.51 -8.63
N ASP A 228 -24.43 4.66 -9.65
CA ASP A 228 -25.34 4.82 -10.79
C ASP A 228 -26.78 4.44 -10.41
N SER A 229 -27.75 4.90 -11.19
CA SER A 229 -29.17 4.51 -11.05
C SER A 229 -29.41 3.03 -11.42
N ASP A 230 -28.69 2.50 -12.39
CA ASP A 230 -28.74 1.09 -12.77
C ASP A 230 -27.82 0.23 -11.89
N VAL A 231 -28.27 -0.05 -10.66
CA VAL A 231 -27.51 -0.81 -9.68
C VAL A 231 -28.44 -1.57 -8.72
N ASN A 232 -27.93 -2.66 -8.14
CA ASN A 232 -28.58 -3.23 -6.95
C ASN A 232 -28.27 -2.33 -5.73
N LEU A 233 -29.14 -1.36 -5.47
CA LEU A 233 -28.92 -0.31 -4.51
C LEU A 233 -28.78 -0.80 -3.07
N GLU A 234 -29.49 -1.90 -2.70
CA GLU A 234 -29.39 -2.49 -1.35
C GLU A 234 -27.98 -3.06 -1.11
N VAL A 235 -27.48 -3.81 -2.10
CA VAL A 235 -26.12 -4.38 -2.03
C VAL A 235 -25.07 -3.27 -2.09
N ALA A 236 -25.23 -2.28 -2.97
CA ALA A 236 -24.31 -1.15 -3.09
C ALA A 236 -24.20 -0.38 -1.78
N ALA A 237 -25.34 0.05 -1.18
CA ALA A 237 -25.35 0.76 0.09
C ALA A 237 -24.70 -0.07 1.21
N LYS A 238 -24.95 -1.39 1.27
CA LYS A 238 -24.37 -2.28 2.28
C LYS A 238 -22.84 -2.37 2.14
N ARG A 239 -22.31 -2.57 0.93
CA ARG A 239 -20.87 -2.62 0.64
C ARG A 239 -20.18 -1.30 0.92
N ILE A 240 -20.79 -0.19 0.51
CA ILE A 240 -20.25 1.16 0.76
C ILE A 240 -20.19 1.47 2.25
N CYS A 241 -21.26 1.17 3.02
CA CYS A 241 -21.26 1.31 4.48
C CYS A 241 -20.16 0.47 5.14
N TRP A 242 -20.04 -0.79 4.74
CA TRP A 242 -18.98 -1.67 5.24
C TRP A 242 -17.59 -1.07 4.97
N GLY A 243 -17.30 -0.69 3.73
CA GLY A 243 -16.00 -0.13 3.37
C GLY A 243 -15.70 1.21 4.01
N LYS A 244 -16.72 2.07 4.20
CA LYS A 244 -16.55 3.38 4.84
C LYS A 244 -16.30 3.28 6.33
N PHE A 245 -16.94 2.34 7.03
CA PHE A 245 -16.90 2.28 8.48
C PHE A 245 -15.97 1.20 9.05
N THR A 246 -15.45 0.29 8.23
CA THR A 246 -14.33 -0.59 8.60
C THR A 246 -13.15 0.24 9.10
N ASN A 247 -12.48 -0.21 10.16
CA ASN A 247 -11.41 0.51 10.87
C ASN A 247 -11.79 1.96 11.23
N THR A 248 -13.07 2.21 11.47
CA THR A 248 -13.60 3.56 11.75
C THR A 248 -13.27 4.56 10.62
N GLY A 249 -13.21 4.07 9.36
CA GLY A 249 -12.87 4.88 8.17
C GLY A 249 -11.41 5.27 8.03
N GLN A 250 -10.53 4.76 8.89
CA GLN A 250 -9.09 5.07 8.89
C GLN A 250 -8.34 4.19 7.87
N ILE A 251 -8.71 4.28 6.60
CA ILE A 251 -8.21 3.45 5.49
C ILE A 251 -7.87 4.35 4.31
N CYS A 252 -6.66 4.22 3.75
CA CYS A 252 -6.19 4.98 2.58
C CYS A 252 -7.04 4.77 1.31
N ILE A 253 -7.79 3.68 1.28
CA ILE A 253 -8.72 3.33 0.20
C ILE A 253 -10.19 3.33 0.66
N ALA A 254 -10.55 3.87 1.85
CA ALA A 254 -11.96 4.01 2.21
C ALA A 254 -12.69 4.89 1.18
N PRO A 255 -13.94 4.57 0.82
CA PRO A 255 -14.76 5.52 0.11
C PRO A 255 -14.77 6.86 0.85
N ASP A 256 -14.07 7.87 0.32
CA ASP A 256 -13.87 9.13 1.04
C ASP A 256 -15.09 10.03 0.89
N TYR A 257 -15.66 10.08 -0.30
CA TYR A 257 -16.93 10.77 -0.60
C TYR A 257 -17.74 9.97 -1.63
N ILE A 258 -19.06 10.12 -1.57
CA ILE A 258 -20.00 9.34 -2.36
C ILE A 258 -20.77 10.25 -3.32
N TYR A 259 -20.64 9.99 -4.61
CA TYR A 259 -21.54 10.54 -5.63
C TYR A 259 -22.68 9.57 -5.86
N VAL A 260 -23.92 10.05 -5.72
CA VAL A 260 -25.14 9.26 -5.94
C VAL A 260 -25.97 9.92 -7.02
N GLN A 261 -26.43 9.16 -8.01
CA GLN A 261 -27.33 9.67 -9.02
C GLN A 261 -28.61 10.22 -8.34
N LYS A 262 -29.06 11.39 -8.78
CA LYS A 262 -30.09 12.19 -8.11
C LYS A 262 -31.38 11.41 -7.78
N ASP A 263 -31.86 10.61 -8.73
CA ASP A 263 -33.20 9.97 -8.60
C ASP A 263 -33.20 8.86 -7.53
N ILE A 264 -32.02 8.31 -7.19
CA ILE A 264 -31.90 7.23 -6.19
C ILE A 264 -31.33 7.71 -4.85
N LYS A 265 -30.90 8.97 -4.72
CA LYS A 265 -30.23 9.51 -3.52
C LYS A 265 -31.04 9.33 -2.25
N ALA A 266 -32.31 9.69 -2.25
CA ALA A 266 -33.16 9.55 -1.06
C ALA A 266 -33.21 8.08 -0.58
N LYS A 267 -33.39 7.13 -1.51
CA LYS A 267 -33.45 5.72 -1.18
C LYS A 267 -32.10 5.19 -0.72
N PHE A 268 -31.00 5.65 -1.32
CA PHE A 268 -29.64 5.32 -0.88
C PHE A 268 -29.41 5.74 0.58
N ILE A 269 -29.78 6.97 0.95
CA ILE A 269 -29.67 7.48 2.33
C ILE A 269 -30.46 6.63 3.33
N GLU A 270 -31.67 6.21 3.00
CA GLU A 270 -32.48 5.31 3.85
C GLU A 270 -31.74 3.97 4.08
N LEU A 271 -31.18 3.39 3.02
CA LEU A 271 -30.43 2.14 3.12
C LEU A 271 -29.14 2.29 3.92
N VAL A 272 -28.44 3.42 3.80
CA VAL A 272 -27.25 3.75 4.61
C VAL A 272 -27.62 3.80 6.10
N LYS A 273 -28.71 4.51 6.47
CA LYS A 273 -29.21 4.56 7.85
C LYS A 273 -29.51 3.17 8.41
N LYS A 274 -30.21 2.34 7.60
CA LYS A 274 -30.53 0.96 7.96
C LYS A 274 -29.25 0.13 8.19
N ASN A 275 -28.29 0.20 7.29
CA ASN A 275 -27.05 -0.58 7.38
C ASN A 275 -26.17 -0.16 8.57
N ILE A 276 -26.08 1.12 8.91
CA ILE A 276 -25.36 1.58 10.11
C ILE A 276 -25.98 0.97 11.38
N THR A 277 -27.31 0.97 11.48
CA THR A 277 -28.00 0.35 12.61
C THR A 277 -27.85 -1.16 12.63
N GLU A 278 -27.89 -1.82 11.46
CA GLU A 278 -27.69 -3.27 11.35
C GLU A 278 -26.27 -3.68 11.78
N PHE A 279 -25.23 -2.90 11.40
CA PHE A 279 -23.83 -3.22 11.70
C PHE A 279 -23.44 -2.92 13.14
N PHE A 280 -23.89 -1.80 13.68
CA PHE A 280 -23.36 -1.26 14.93
C PHE A 280 -24.40 -1.11 16.04
N GLY A 281 -25.65 -1.49 15.79
CA GLY A 281 -26.75 -1.34 16.74
C GLY A 281 -27.27 0.08 16.86
N ALA A 282 -28.16 0.31 17.84
CA ALA A 282 -28.76 1.61 18.11
C ALA A 282 -27.77 2.63 18.71
N ASP A 283 -26.77 2.15 19.44
CA ASP A 283 -25.67 2.94 20.01
C ASP A 283 -24.30 2.40 19.52
N PRO A 284 -23.77 2.90 18.40
CA PRO A 284 -22.49 2.46 17.87
C PRO A 284 -21.31 2.65 18.84
N LYS A 285 -21.42 3.55 19.82
CA LYS A 285 -20.40 3.75 20.86
C LYS A 285 -20.19 2.51 21.71
N GLN A 286 -21.27 1.77 21.99
CA GLN A 286 -21.24 0.54 22.78
C GLN A 286 -20.99 -0.71 21.94
N SER A 287 -21.03 -0.59 20.62
CA SER A 287 -20.80 -1.72 19.73
C SER A 287 -19.40 -2.33 19.91
N PRO A 288 -19.28 -3.66 20.06
CA PRO A 288 -17.98 -4.34 20.06
C PRO A 288 -17.34 -4.33 18.66
N ASP A 289 -18.14 -4.08 17.61
CA ASP A 289 -17.74 -4.12 16.21
C ASP A 289 -17.35 -2.75 15.64
N PHE A 290 -17.27 -1.71 16.49
CA PHE A 290 -16.86 -0.38 16.07
C PHE A 290 -15.60 0.10 16.78
N GLY A 291 -14.54 0.37 16.01
CA GLY A 291 -13.23 0.79 16.50
C GLY A 291 -13.18 2.21 17.11
N ARG A 292 -11.97 2.74 17.23
CA ARG A 292 -11.70 4.10 17.76
C ARG A 292 -10.69 4.82 16.89
N ILE A 293 -10.69 6.14 16.95
CA ILE A 293 -9.67 6.98 16.32
C ILE A 293 -8.35 6.80 17.08
N ILE A 294 -7.26 6.67 16.36
CA ILE A 294 -5.95 6.30 16.93
C ILE A 294 -5.45 7.30 18.00
N SER A 295 -5.63 8.58 17.79
CA SER A 295 -5.08 9.62 18.67
C SER A 295 -5.99 10.83 18.82
N ASN A 296 -5.81 11.63 19.89
CA ASN A 296 -6.56 12.87 20.10
C ASN A 296 -6.29 13.90 19.00
N ARG A 297 -5.09 13.94 18.42
CA ARG A 297 -4.78 14.80 17.28
C ARG A 297 -5.68 14.46 16.08
N HIS A 298 -5.77 13.18 15.70
CA HIS A 298 -6.64 12.74 14.61
C HIS A 298 -8.12 12.88 14.96
N PHE A 299 -8.52 12.59 16.20
CA PHE A 299 -9.87 12.81 16.68
C PHE A 299 -10.30 14.26 16.47
N ASN A 300 -9.51 15.22 16.95
CA ASN A 300 -9.84 16.65 16.84
C ASN A 300 -9.85 17.12 15.38
N ARG A 301 -8.94 16.64 14.53
CA ARG A 301 -8.94 16.92 13.10
C ARG A 301 -10.26 16.43 12.45
N ILE A 302 -10.63 15.18 12.66
CA ILE A 302 -11.83 14.57 12.04
C ILE A 302 -13.09 15.23 12.59
N LYS A 303 -13.19 15.47 13.91
CA LYS A 303 -14.31 16.17 14.53
C LYS A 303 -14.55 17.54 13.87
N ASN A 304 -13.49 18.25 13.53
CA ASN A 304 -13.56 19.55 12.89
C ASN A 304 -14.06 19.50 11.42
N LEU A 305 -14.12 18.31 10.80
CA LEU A 305 -14.70 18.10 9.47
C LEU A 305 -16.22 17.85 9.52
N ILE A 306 -16.80 17.64 10.71
CA ILE A 306 -18.25 17.47 10.87
C ILE A 306 -18.88 18.86 10.78
N ASP A 307 -19.35 19.19 9.57
CA ASP A 307 -19.95 20.48 9.25
C ASP A 307 -21.04 20.29 8.18
N GLY A 308 -22.11 21.10 8.22
CA GLY A 308 -23.23 21.01 7.27
C GLY A 308 -24.38 20.12 7.75
N ASP A 309 -25.11 19.53 6.81
CA ASP A 309 -26.34 18.78 7.05
C ASP A 309 -26.05 17.35 7.56
N VAL A 310 -25.76 17.20 8.84
CA VAL A 310 -25.57 15.90 9.48
C VAL A 310 -26.90 15.18 9.62
N ILE A 311 -27.10 14.13 8.82
CA ILE A 311 -28.36 13.36 8.78
C ILE A 311 -28.32 12.03 9.55
N VAL A 312 -27.11 11.58 9.93
CA VAL A 312 -26.85 10.44 10.81
C VAL A 312 -25.59 10.72 11.63
N GLY A 313 -25.56 10.33 12.89
CA GLY A 313 -24.38 10.39 13.73
C GLY A 313 -24.02 11.80 14.18
N GLY A 314 -22.76 12.18 14.10
CA GLY A 314 -22.23 13.47 14.56
C GLY A 314 -21.83 13.50 16.04
N GLN A 315 -22.20 12.47 16.83
CA GLN A 315 -21.82 12.40 18.25
C GLN A 315 -20.34 12.07 18.38
N THR A 316 -19.68 12.73 19.33
CA THR A 316 -18.26 12.54 19.61
C THR A 316 -17.99 12.38 21.11
N ASP A 317 -16.99 11.58 21.46
CA ASP A 317 -16.48 11.46 22.84
C ASP A 317 -14.95 11.42 22.80
N GLU A 318 -14.33 12.51 23.21
CA GLU A 318 -12.87 12.66 23.20
C GLU A 318 -12.19 11.70 24.18
N SER A 319 -12.81 11.42 25.32
CA SER A 319 -12.25 10.52 26.33
C SER A 319 -12.05 9.09 25.82
N GLN A 320 -12.91 8.67 24.87
CA GLN A 320 -12.82 7.37 24.19
C GLN A 320 -12.28 7.48 22.76
N LYS A 321 -11.90 8.65 22.30
CA LYS A 321 -11.54 8.90 20.89
C LYS A 321 -12.62 8.39 19.92
N TYR A 322 -13.88 8.51 20.33
CA TYR A 322 -15.05 8.02 19.58
C TYR A 322 -15.63 9.11 18.72
N ILE A 323 -15.86 8.80 17.46
CA ILE A 323 -16.67 9.56 16.51
C ILE A 323 -17.69 8.59 15.93
N ALA A 324 -18.98 8.94 16.02
CA ALA A 324 -20.05 8.10 15.49
C ALA A 324 -19.92 7.92 13.97
N PRO A 325 -20.42 6.80 13.41
CA PRO A 325 -20.67 6.73 11.97
C PRO A 325 -21.55 7.92 11.57
N THR A 326 -20.98 8.82 10.77
CA THR A 326 -21.59 10.13 10.48
C THR A 326 -21.84 10.25 8.98
N VAL A 327 -23.06 10.67 8.62
CA VAL A 327 -23.44 10.94 7.23
C VAL A 327 -23.79 12.41 7.10
N ILE A 328 -23.18 13.08 6.12
CA ILE A 328 -23.43 14.49 5.80
C ILE A 328 -24.04 14.56 4.40
N ASP A 329 -25.18 15.19 4.29
CA ASP A 329 -25.87 15.43 3.02
C ASP A 329 -25.61 16.85 2.48
N ASN A 330 -26.05 17.11 1.26
CA ASN A 330 -25.93 18.40 0.57
C ASN A 330 -24.47 18.95 0.56
N VAL A 331 -23.49 18.04 0.47
CA VAL A 331 -22.09 18.41 0.39
C VAL A 331 -21.77 18.93 -1.02
N THR A 332 -20.96 19.97 -1.09
CA THR A 332 -20.40 20.52 -2.34
C THR A 332 -18.87 20.38 -2.35
N PRO A 333 -18.21 20.52 -3.50
CA PRO A 333 -16.75 20.48 -3.56
C PRO A 333 -16.05 21.49 -2.63
N GLU A 334 -16.69 22.60 -2.30
CA GLU A 334 -16.19 23.66 -1.41
C GLU A 334 -16.38 23.33 0.07
N SER A 335 -17.20 22.35 0.39
CA SER A 335 -17.45 21.93 1.78
C SER A 335 -16.17 21.54 2.48
N LYS A 336 -16.06 21.87 3.77
CA LYS A 336 -14.86 21.63 4.58
C LYS A 336 -14.38 20.17 4.54
N VAL A 337 -15.32 19.22 4.56
CA VAL A 337 -15.06 17.77 4.49
C VAL A 337 -14.44 17.32 3.14
N MET A 338 -14.53 18.18 2.12
CA MET A 338 -13.96 17.90 0.79
C MET A 338 -12.54 18.44 0.59
N GLN A 339 -11.99 19.25 1.51
CA GLN A 339 -10.71 19.93 1.34
C GLN A 339 -9.50 19.05 1.66
N GLU A 340 -9.69 17.99 2.42
CA GLU A 340 -8.63 17.02 2.78
C GLU A 340 -9.18 15.58 2.79
N GLU A 341 -8.30 14.57 2.80
CA GLU A 341 -8.65 13.17 3.04
C GLU A 341 -9.26 13.03 4.44
N ILE A 342 -10.45 12.46 4.53
CA ILE A 342 -11.20 12.38 5.80
C ILE A 342 -10.50 11.46 6.80
N PHE A 343 -10.12 10.26 6.35
CA PHE A 343 -9.47 9.24 7.17
C PHE A 343 -10.18 9.01 8.51
N GLY A 344 -11.51 8.87 8.42
CA GLY A 344 -12.41 8.78 9.56
C GLY A 344 -13.84 8.42 9.16
N PRO A 345 -14.75 8.23 10.15
CA PRO A 345 -16.08 7.67 9.94
C PRO A 345 -17.11 8.72 9.48
N ILE A 346 -16.73 9.58 8.55
CA ILE A 346 -17.64 10.60 7.98
C ILE A 346 -17.86 10.26 6.51
N MET A 347 -19.12 10.10 6.11
CA MET A 347 -19.58 9.81 4.76
C MET A 347 -20.28 11.01 4.18
N PRO A 348 -19.59 11.88 3.42
CA PRO A 348 -20.26 12.96 2.67
C PRO A 348 -20.93 12.39 1.42
N ILE A 349 -22.16 12.85 1.16
CA ILE A 349 -22.95 12.44 0.01
C ILE A 349 -23.21 13.67 -0.86
N MET A 350 -22.87 13.54 -2.13
CA MET A 350 -23.17 14.50 -3.20
C MET A 350 -24.08 13.85 -4.23
N GLU A 351 -25.01 14.62 -4.79
CA GLU A 351 -25.79 14.16 -5.93
C GLU A 351 -25.14 14.59 -7.24
N TYR A 352 -25.42 13.85 -8.31
CA TYR A 352 -25.04 14.24 -9.65
C TYR A 352 -26.19 13.99 -10.65
N ASN A 353 -26.23 14.77 -11.72
CA ASN A 353 -27.15 14.59 -12.82
C ASN A 353 -26.51 13.87 -13.99
N THR A 354 -25.28 14.20 -14.32
CA THR A 354 -24.50 13.59 -15.41
C THR A 354 -23.16 13.08 -14.92
N ILE A 355 -22.70 11.98 -15.49
CA ILE A 355 -21.41 11.40 -15.11
C ILE A 355 -20.22 12.31 -15.51
N ASP A 356 -20.40 13.17 -16.52
CA ASP A 356 -19.36 14.09 -16.97
C ASP A 356 -19.03 15.14 -15.90
N GLU A 357 -20.01 15.57 -15.08
CA GLU A 357 -19.80 16.44 -13.93
C GLU A 357 -18.86 15.76 -12.90
N VAL A 358 -19.10 14.48 -12.62
CA VAL A 358 -18.34 13.70 -11.66
C VAL A 358 -16.90 13.48 -12.17
N ILE A 359 -16.76 13.10 -13.43
CA ILE A 359 -15.45 12.92 -14.08
C ILE A 359 -14.66 14.22 -14.06
N GLY A 360 -15.33 15.36 -14.38
CA GLY A 360 -14.71 16.68 -14.33
C GLY A 360 -14.18 17.03 -12.93
N HIS A 361 -14.96 16.75 -11.87
CA HIS A 361 -14.54 16.99 -10.48
C HIS A 361 -13.37 16.09 -10.08
N ILE A 362 -13.44 14.79 -10.40
CA ILE A 362 -12.34 13.85 -10.09
C ILE A 362 -11.04 14.29 -10.77
N ASN A 363 -11.09 14.68 -12.03
CA ASN A 363 -9.93 15.09 -12.80
C ASN A 363 -9.36 16.46 -12.39
N ALA A 364 -10.16 17.32 -11.78
CA ALA A 364 -9.69 18.59 -11.22
C ALA A 364 -8.89 18.38 -9.91
N GLY A 365 -9.09 17.24 -9.23
CA GLY A 365 -8.41 16.89 -7.98
C GLY A 365 -7.10 16.14 -8.17
N SER A 366 -6.49 15.76 -7.06
CA SER A 366 -5.33 14.84 -7.04
C SER A 366 -5.80 13.42 -7.35
N LYS A 367 -5.00 12.67 -8.11
CA LYS A 367 -5.27 11.27 -8.43
C LYS A 367 -5.36 10.42 -7.15
N PRO A 368 -6.52 9.79 -6.87
CA PRO A 368 -6.73 9.03 -5.65
C PRO A 368 -6.05 7.66 -5.71
N LEU A 369 -5.86 7.03 -4.55
CA LEU A 369 -5.35 5.67 -4.46
C LEU A 369 -6.37 4.64 -4.97
N ALA A 370 -7.67 4.85 -4.70
CA ALA A 370 -8.74 4.00 -5.21
C ALA A 370 -9.90 4.83 -5.78
N LEU A 371 -10.65 4.22 -6.70
CA LEU A 371 -11.89 4.73 -7.27
C LEU A 371 -12.91 3.61 -7.32
N TYR A 372 -14.16 3.87 -6.91
CA TYR A 372 -15.24 2.89 -6.81
C TYR A 372 -16.39 3.25 -7.72
N ILE A 373 -16.91 2.25 -8.44
CA ILE A 373 -18.04 2.42 -9.36
C ILE A 373 -19.07 1.35 -9.04
N PHE A 374 -20.30 1.76 -8.81
CA PHE A 374 -21.46 0.86 -8.64
C PHE A 374 -22.42 1.06 -9.80
N SER A 375 -22.45 0.12 -10.74
CA SER A 375 -23.31 0.15 -11.92
C SER A 375 -23.41 -1.25 -12.54
N ASN A 376 -24.55 -1.58 -13.13
CA ASN A 376 -24.72 -2.75 -14.01
C ASN A 376 -24.32 -2.44 -15.47
N SER A 377 -24.12 -1.17 -15.82
CA SER A 377 -23.72 -0.73 -17.15
C SER A 377 -22.20 -0.80 -17.34
N SER A 378 -21.72 -1.70 -18.20
CA SER A 378 -20.32 -1.77 -18.55
C SER A 378 -19.83 -0.51 -19.27
N SER A 379 -20.64 0.07 -20.16
CA SER A 379 -20.28 1.30 -20.87
C SER A 379 -20.14 2.50 -19.93
N PHE A 380 -20.95 2.58 -18.88
CA PHE A 380 -20.81 3.58 -17.82
C PHE A 380 -19.50 3.42 -17.07
N SER A 381 -19.20 2.18 -16.65
CA SER A 381 -17.96 1.86 -15.93
C SER A 381 -16.72 2.10 -16.80
N ASP A 382 -16.73 1.63 -18.06
CA ASP A 382 -15.61 1.78 -18.99
C ASP A 382 -15.29 3.26 -19.30
N LYS A 383 -16.34 4.10 -19.39
CA LYS A 383 -16.15 5.55 -19.55
C LYS A 383 -15.36 6.14 -18.37
N ILE A 384 -15.77 5.84 -17.13
CA ILE A 384 -15.09 6.35 -15.94
C ILE A 384 -13.66 5.84 -15.85
N VAL A 385 -13.45 4.53 -16.08
CA VAL A 385 -12.11 3.91 -16.09
C VAL A 385 -11.19 4.57 -17.11
N THR A 386 -11.72 4.90 -18.29
CA THR A 386 -10.93 5.47 -19.39
C THR A 386 -10.64 6.96 -19.19
N GLU A 387 -11.59 7.71 -18.63
CA GLU A 387 -11.52 9.17 -18.56
C GLU A 387 -10.99 9.69 -17.21
N THR A 388 -10.71 8.80 -16.22
CA THR A 388 -10.12 9.16 -14.94
C THR A 388 -8.80 8.45 -14.69
N SER A 389 -8.05 8.90 -13.67
CA SER A 389 -6.80 8.26 -13.24
C SER A 389 -6.80 8.04 -11.73
N SER A 390 -6.49 6.80 -11.32
CA SER A 390 -6.36 6.40 -9.91
C SER A 390 -5.34 5.27 -9.76
N GLY A 391 -4.94 4.94 -8.55
CA GLY A 391 -4.10 3.77 -8.29
C GLY A 391 -4.80 2.45 -8.66
N ALA A 392 -6.08 2.34 -8.32
CA ALA A 392 -6.92 1.19 -8.68
C ALA A 392 -8.38 1.62 -8.91
N VAL A 393 -9.11 0.81 -9.68
CA VAL A 393 -10.57 0.93 -9.82
C VAL A 393 -11.22 -0.38 -9.39
N LEU A 394 -12.31 -0.29 -8.63
CA LEU A 394 -13.11 -1.45 -8.26
C LEU A 394 -14.57 -1.21 -8.64
N ILE A 395 -15.15 -2.16 -9.39
CA ILE A 395 -16.53 -2.10 -9.87
C ILE A 395 -17.40 -3.01 -8.99
N ASN A 396 -18.49 -2.46 -8.49
CA ASN A 396 -19.52 -3.12 -7.68
C ASN A 396 -19.04 -3.66 -6.32
N ASP A 397 -17.86 -3.26 -5.84
CA ASP A 397 -17.41 -3.54 -4.48
C ASP A 397 -16.45 -2.44 -3.98
N VAL A 398 -15.97 -2.56 -2.74
CA VAL A 398 -15.01 -1.64 -2.14
C VAL A 398 -13.95 -2.42 -1.37
N LEU A 399 -12.76 -1.85 -1.18
CA LEU A 399 -11.62 -2.35 -0.38
C LEU A 399 -10.98 -3.67 -0.84
N VAL A 400 -11.77 -4.67 -1.27
CA VAL A 400 -11.29 -6.07 -1.45
C VAL A 400 -10.16 -6.24 -2.46
N HIS A 401 -9.97 -5.29 -3.37
CA HIS A 401 -8.85 -5.31 -4.34
C HIS A 401 -7.48 -5.24 -3.66
N ALA A 402 -7.39 -4.64 -2.47
CA ALA A 402 -6.14 -4.56 -1.71
C ALA A 402 -5.60 -5.92 -1.25
N GLY A 403 -6.48 -6.93 -1.15
CA GLY A 403 -6.09 -8.31 -0.86
C GLY A 403 -5.93 -9.20 -2.11
N HIS A 404 -6.07 -8.66 -3.32
CA HIS A 404 -5.99 -9.46 -4.54
C HIS A 404 -4.53 -9.71 -4.95
N PRO A 405 -4.04 -10.98 -4.92
CA PRO A 405 -2.61 -11.29 -5.01
C PRO A 405 -1.98 -11.03 -6.39
N HIS A 406 -2.79 -10.80 -7.42
CA HIS A 406 -2.34 -10.62 -8.80
C HIS A 406 -2.62 -9.21 -9.36
N LEU A 407 -3.22 -8.33 -8.54
CA LEU A 407 -3.40 -6.93 -8.91
C LEU A 407 -2.33 -6.09 -8.22
N PRO A 408 -1.75 -5.09 -8.90
CA PRO A 408 -0.87 -4.14 -8.24
C PRO A 408 -1.68 -3.33 -7.22
N PHE A 409 -1.14 -3.20 -6.02
CA PHE A 409 -1.61 -2.23 -5.04
C PHE A 409 -0.59 -1.10 -4.99
N GLY A 410 -1.00 0.09 -5.41
CA GLY A 410 -0.12 1.25 -5.47
C GLY A 410 -0.80 2.47 -6.09
N GLY A 411 -0.28 3.64 -5.74
CA GLY A 411 -0.82 4.93 -6.16
C GLY A 411 -0.16 5.50 -7.41
N VAL A 412 -0.66 6.66 -7.85
CA VAL A 412 -0.12 7.43 -8.96
C VAL A 412 -0.13 8.92 -8.63
N GLY A 413 0.99 9.62 -8.86
CA GLY A 413 1.13 11.04 -8.51
C GLY A 413 1.08 11.26 -7.00
N ASN A 414 0.11 12.05 -6.51
CA ASN A 414 -0.01 12.35 -5.07
C ASN A 414 -0.45 11.15 -4.22
N SER A 415 -1.02 10.09 -4.83
CA SER A 415 -1.38 8.87 -4.11
C SER A 415 -0.24 7.84 -4.03
N GLY A 416 0.88 8.05 -4.72
CA GLY A 416 2.05 7.19 -4.58
C GLY A 416 2.86 6.96 -5.83
N MET A 417 3.85 6.07 -5.70
CA MET A 417 4.68 5.53 -6.79
C MET A 417 5.17 4.14 -6.43
N GLY A 418 5.28 3.27 -7.42
CA GLY A 418 5.52 1.86 -7.21
C GLY A 418 4.23 1.11 -6.89
N ALA A 419 4.35 -0.17 -6.59
CA ALA A 419 3.23 -1.02 -6.19
C ALA A 419 3.75 -2.29 -5.50
N TYR A 420 2.90 -2.96 -4.75
CA TYR A 420 3.19 -4.27 -4.17
C TYR A 420 1.98 -5.20 -4.30
N ASN A 421 2.02 -6.36 -3.81
CA ASN A 421 1.17 -7.55 -3.73
C ASN A 421 1.75 -8.72 -4.54
N GLY A 422 1.78 -9.90 -3.94
CA GLY A 422 2.21 -11.14 -4.58
C GLY A 422 3.56 -11.02 -5.32
N ARG A 423 3.59 -11.41 -6.60
CA ARG A 423 4.80 -11.30 -7.42
C ARG A 423 5.29 -9.86 -7.59
N ILE A 424 4.39 -8.90 -7.62
CA ILE A 424 4.76 -7.49 -7.79
C ILE A 424 5.65 -7.03 -6.63
N SER A 425 5.38 -7.51 -5.40
CA SER A 425 6.26 -7.25 -4.25
C SER A 425 7.68 -7.76 -4.49
N PHE A 426 7.83 -8.99 -5.02
CA PHE A 426 9.14 -9.53 -5.37
C PHE A 426 9.84 -8.66 -6.42
N ASP A 427 9.13 -8.24 -7.47
CA ASP A 427 9.68 -7.41 -8.54
C ASP A 427 10.04 -6.00 -8.03
N THR A 428 9.24 -5.40 -7.16
CA THR A 428 9.47 -4.08 -6.54
C THR A 428 10.74 -4.06 -5.67
N TYR A 429 11.03 -5.13 -4.96
CA TYR A 429 12.24 -5.26 -4.14
C TYR A 429 13.44 -5.86 -4.88
N SER A 430 13.35 -5.97 -6.22
CA SER A 430 14.40 -6.55 -7.07
C SER A 430 14.86 -5.57 -8.14
N HIS A 431 16.18 -5.50 -8.36
CA HIS A 431 16.73 -4.91 -9.57
C HIS A 431 16.65 -5.91 -10.73
N ARG A 432 16.10 -5.48 -11.87
CA ARG A 432 15.93 -6.31 -13.08
C ARG A 432 17.14 -6.15 -14.03
N LYS A 433 18.12 -7.05 -13.90
CA LYS A 433 19.36 -7.02 -14.66
C LYS A 433 19.22 -7.74 -16.01
N GLY A 434 19.39 -7.01 -17.12
CA GLY A 434 19.44 -7.58 -18.47
C GLY A 434 20.75 -8.37 -18.69
N VAL A 435 20.63 -9.61 -19.20
CA VAL A 435 21.78 -10.48 -19.56
C VAL A 435 21.62 -10.96 -20.98
N LEU A 436 22.55 -10.56 -21.85
CA LEU A 436 22.69 -11.05 -23.22
C LEU A 436 23.92 -11.92 -23.33
N THR A 437 23.73 -13.20 -23.64
CA THR A 437 24.84 -14.13 -23.95
C THR A 437 24.95 -14.25 -25.45
N ARG A 438 26.14 -14.07 -26.02
CA ARG A 438 26.45 -14.29 -27.44
C ARG A 438 27.47 -15.38 -27.63
N SER A 439 27.37 -16.09 -28.78
CA SER A 439 28.37 -17.08 -29.17
C SER A 439 29.58 -16.40 -29.85
N PHE A 440 30.78 -16.96 -29.64
CA PHE A 440 31.97 -16.57 -30.40
C PHE A 440 32.04 -17.18 -31.80
N MET A 441 31.11 -18.10 -32.14
CA MET A 441 31.08 -18.76 -33.45
C MET A 441 30.74 -17.81 -34.61
N PHE A 442 30.10 -16.69 -34.33
CA PHE A 442 29.74 -15.72 -35.34
C PHE A 442 30.02 -14.30 -34.85
N ASP A 443 30.73 -13.55 -35.72
CA ASP A 443 31.05 -12.17 -35.43
C ASP A 443 30.75 -11.28 -36.64
N VAL A 444 30.07 -10.13 -36.40
CA VAL A 444 29.75 -9.15 -37.42
C VAL A 444 30.94 -8.21 -37.61
N LYS A 445 31.89 -8.60 -38.49
CA LYS A 445 33.15 -7.87 -38.73
C LYS A 445 32.91 -6.40 -39.12
N GLN A 446 31.77 -6.11 -39.78
CA GLN A 446 31.38 -4.76 -40.22
C GLN A 446 31.14 -3.77 -39.07
N ARG A 447 31.00 -4.23 -37.82
CA ARG A 447 30.86 -3.36 -36.65
C ARG A 447 32.16 -2.69 -36.19
N TYR A 448 33.29 -3.20 -36.68
CA TYR A 448 34.62 -2.71 -36.27
C TYR A 448 35.16 -1.64 -37.22
N ALA A 449 36.04 -0.81 -36.67
CA ALA A 449 36.83 0.11 -37.45
C ALA A 449 37.81 -0.63 -38.41
N PRO A 450 38.17 -0.03 -39.56
CA PRO A 450 37.78 1.28 -40.04
C PRO A 450 36.35 1.30 -40.60
N ALA A 451 35.64 2.40 -40.36
CA ALA A 451 34.31 2.63 -40.93
C ALA A 451 34.41 2.90 -42.43
N THR A 452 33.77 2.04 -43.23
CA THR A 452 33.60 2.25 -44.66
C THR A 452 32.14 2.49 -44.99
N GLU A 453 31.85 3.13 -46.11
CA GLU A 453 30.47 3.36 -46.58
C GLU A 453 29.69 2.03 -46.71
N LYS A 454 30.36 0.97 -47.22
CA LYS A 454 29.81 -0.37 -47.35
C LYS A 454 29.42 -0.94 -45.97
N ASN A 455 30.31 -0.85 -44.98
CA ASN A 455 30.04 -1.32 -43.63
C ASN A 455 28.91 -0.53 -42.95
N THR A 456 28.90 0.80 -43.17
CA THR A 456 27.84 1.68 -42.64
C THR A 456 26.47 1.33 -43.24
N ASN A 457 26.38 1.13 -44.55
CA ASN A 457 25.13 0.76 -45.19
C ASN A 457 24.64 -0.63 -44.81
N PHE A 458 25.54 -1.61 -44.66
CA PHE A 458 25.22 -2.93 -44.12
C PHE A 458 24.64 -2.85 -42.69
N LEU A 459 25.29 -2.12 -41.79
CA LEU A 459 24.81 -1.97 -40.40
C LEU A 459 23.46 -1.23 -40.35
N LYS A 460 23.26 -0.17 -41.15
CA LYS A 460 21.97 0.50 -41.24
C LYS A 460 20.85 -0.45 -41.66
N PHE A 461 21.09 -1.27 -42.67
CA PHE A 461 20.14 -2.30 -43.09
C PHE A 461 19.90 -3.36 -42.02
N ALA A 462 20.97 -3.93 -41.45
CA ALA A 462 20.90 -4.99 -40.44
C ALA A 462 20.16 -4.52 -39.17
N ILE A 463 20.47 -3.31 -38.68
CA ILE A 463 19.82 -2.75 -37.48
C ILE A 463 18.32 -2.56 -37.75
N ARG A 464 17.92 -1.96 -38.88
CA ARG A 464 16.52 -1.68 -39.21
C ARG A 464 15.67 -2.92 -39.47
N LYS A 465 16.27 -4.03 -39.95
CA LYS A 465 15.54 -5.23 -40.37
C LYS A 465 15.64 -6.41 -39.38
N LEU A 466 16.64 -6.42 -38.53
CA LEU A 466 16.94 -7.59 -37.66
C LEU A 466 16.82 -7.28 -36.18
N ILE A 467 16.56 -6.06 -35.77
CA ILE A 467 16.26 -5.69 -34.37
C ILE A 467 14.75 -5.55 -34.15
N GLY A 468 13.99 -5.06 -35.10
CA GLY A 468 12.54 -4.84 -35.03
C GLY A 468 11.71 -6.01 -35.49
#